data_60595832ecdf593c244a7ac38e02484e
#
_entry.id   60595832ecdf593c244a7ac38e02484e
#
_cell.length_a   1.000
_cell.length_b   1.000
_cell.length_c   1.000
_cell.angle_alpha   90.00
_cell.angle_beta   90.00
_cell.angle_gamma   90.00
#
_symmetry.space_group_name_H-M   'P 1'
#
loop_
_entity.id
_entity.type
_entity.pdbx_description
1 polymer ?
#
loop_
_entity_poly.entity_id
_entity_poly.type
_entity_poly.pdbx_seq_one_letter_code
_entity_poly.pdbx_strand_id
1 'polypeptide(L)'
;MNGVIVKPEDLDTDRGLIQVRGGKGRKDRVTLLSTVAYKLLEEYLAKAQPQTFLFEGPGRRRYSPASVNAIIKHSAARAGIRKNISAHVLRHSFATHLLERGTDLRYIQSLLGHESSRTTERYTHVTKKGFEQLRSPLDNLAQDLNLGETNKGI
;
A
#
# COMPACT_ATOMS: atom_id res chain seq x y z
N MET A 1 4.30 -1.67 19.42
CA MET A 1 4.04 -1.02 18.12
C MET A 1 2.57 -1.20 17.77
N ASN A 2 1.83 -0.13 17.76
CA ASN A 2 0.45 -0.18 17.27
C ASN A 2 0.52 -0.27 15.75
N GLY A 3 0.12 -1.42 15.20
CA GLY A 3 0.05 -1.60 13.76
C GLY A 3 -0.91 -0.59 13.13
N VAL A 4 -0.61 -0.21 11.91
CA VAL A 4 -1.46 0.63 11.08
C VAL A 4 -2.84 -0.01 10.95
N ILE A 5 -3.88 0.77 11.16
CA ILE A 5 -5.27 0.34 11.02
C ILE A 5 -5.78 0.88 9.69
N VAL A 6 -6.20 -0.01 8.82
CA VAL A 6 -6.92 0.30 7.59
C VAL A 6 -8.24 -0.46 7.62
N LYS A 7 -9.33 0.22 7.34
CA LYS A 7 -10.67 -0.34 7.24
C LYS A 7 -11.16 -0.37 5.79
N PRO A 8 -12.19 -1.13 5.44
CA PRO A 8 -12.75 -1.10 4.09
C PRO A 8 -13.15 0.31 3.62
N GLU A 9 -13.69 1.12 4.52
CA GLU A 9 -14.10 2.51 4.24
C GLU A 9 -12.94 3.49 4.00
N ASP A 10 -11.72 3.08 4.30
CA ASP A 10 -10.51 3.90 4.10
C ASP A 10 -9.97 3.83 2.67
N LEU A 11 -10.60 3.04 1.80
CA LEU A 11 -10.26 2.92 0.40
C LEU A 11 -10.99 3.98 -0.42
N ASP A 12 -10.26 4.93 -0.99
CA ASP A 12 -10.77 5.90 -1.97
C ASP A 12 -10.42 5.40 -3.38
N THR A 13 -11.33 4.63 -3.94
CA THR A 13 -11.12 3.96 -5.23
C THR A 13 -11.15 4.92 -6.39
N ASP A 14 -11.94 6.00 -6.29
CA ASP A 14 -12.08 7.01 -7.33
C ASP A 14 -10.78 7.79 -7.52
N ARG A 15 -10.07 8.03 -6.40
CA ARG A 15 -8.80 8.76 -6.39
C ARG A 15 -7.57 7.87 -6.38
N GLY A 16 -7.73 6.55 -6.22
CA GLY A 16 -6.62 5.62 -6.09
C GLY A 16 -5.80 5.84 -4.81
N LEU A 17 -6.45 6.11 -3.70
CA LEU A 17 -5.82 6.45 -2.43
C LEU A 17 -6.31 5.54 -1.29
N ILE A 18 -5.48 5.39 -0.27
CA ILE A 18 -5.80 4.71 0.99
C ILE A 18 -5.56 5.67 2.13
N GLN A 19 -6.58 5.88 2.96
CA GLN A 19 -6.44 6.60 4.22
C GLN A 19 -5.85 5.67 5.28
N VAL A 20 -4.67 6.01 5.79
CA VAL A 20 -4.00 5.25 6.86
C VAL A 20 -4.17 6.00 8.16
N ARG A 21 -4.95 5.43 9.08
CA ARG A 21 -5.25 6.05 10.37
C ARG A 21 -4.27 5.62 11.46
N GLY A 22 -3.96 6.53 12.37
CA GLY A 22 -3.19 6.23 13.58
C GLY A 22 -1.77 5.73 13.31
N GLY A 23 -1.10 6.24 12.28
CA GLY A 23 0.30 5.96 12.00
C GLY A 23 1.23 6.36 13.16
N LYS A 24 2.53 6.31 12.95
CA LYS A 24 3.54 6.72 13.93
C LYS A 24 3.24 8.14 14.42
N GLY A 25 3.11 8.35 15.72
CA GLY A 25 2.72 9.64 16.29
C GLY A 25 1.22 9.94 16.24
N ARG A 26 0.33 8.96 15.98
CA ARG A 26 -1.13 9.12 15.83
C ARG A 26 -1.55 10.05 14.68
N LYS A 27 -0.67 10.31 13.72
CA LYS A 27 -1.01 11.12 12.55
C LYS A 27 -1.57 10.23 11.45
N ASP A 28 -2.67 10.69 10.87
CA ASP A 28 -3.26 10.09 9.69
C ASP A 28 -2.44 10.48 8.45
N ARG A 29 -2.35 9.58 7.50
CA ARG A 29 -1.72 9.84 6.22
C ARG A 29 -2.47 9.19 5.09
N VAL A 30 -2.17 9.61 3.88
CA VAL A 30 -2.70 9.01 2.66
C VAL A 30 -1.56 8.28 1.94
N THR A 31 -1.85 7.14 1.35
CA THR A 31 -0.93 6.43 0.46
C THR A 31 -1.64 5.99 -0.82
N LEU A 32 -0.87 5.52 -1.81
CA LEU A 32 -1.42 5.13 -3.10
C LEU A 32 -2.11 3.76 -3.02
N LEU A 33 -3.27 3.67 -3.65
CA LEU A 33 -3.95 2.41 -3.94
C LEU A 33 -3.66 2.02 -5.39
N SER A 34 -2.90 0.96 -5.58
CA SER A 34 -2.64 0.39 -6.91
C SER A 34 -3.94 -0.14 -7.52
N THR A 35 -4.18 0.12 -8.79
CA THR A 35 -5.31 -0.43 -9.55
C THR A 35 -5.26 -1.96 -9.57
N VAL A 36 -4.05 -2.53 -9.72
CA VAL A 36 -3.85 -3.99 -9.66
C VAL A 36 -4.17 -4.54 -8.29
N ALA A 37 -3.69 -3.88 -7.23
CA ALA A 37 -3.98 -4.29 -5.85
C ALA A 37 -5.48 -4.17 -5.55
N TYR A 38 -6.14 -3.13 -6.07
CA TYR A 38 -7.57 -2.94 -5.87
C TYR A 38 -8.41 -4.07 -6.49
N LYS A 39 -8.09 -4.51 -7.71
CA LYS A 39 -8.77 -5.68 -8.32
C LYS A 39 -8.67 -6.93 -7.45
N LEU A 40 -7.49 -7.20 -6.88
CA LEU A 40 -7.31 -8.32 -5.95
C LEU A 40 -8.07 -8.11 -4.64
N LEU A 41 -8.13 -6.86 -4.16
CA LEU A 41 -8.92 -6.51 -2.98
C LEU A 41 -10.42 -6.68 -3.20
N GLU A 42 -10.95 -6.35 -4.37
CA GLU A 42 -12.37 -6.58 -4.69
C GLU A 42 -12.74 -8.06 -4.55
N GLU A 43 -11.92 -8.96 -5.09
CA GLU A 43 -12.12 -10.40 -4.94
C GLU A 43 -12.03 -10.85 -3.47
N TYR A 44 -11.08 -10.30 -2.74
CA TYR A 44 -10.93 -10.58 -1.32
C TYR A 44 -12.13 -10.08 -0.52
N LEU A 45 -12.57 -8.83 -0.74
CA LEU A 45 -13.70 -8.24 -0.04
C LEU A 45 -14.99 -9.01 -0.28
N ALA A 46 -15.21 -9.47 -1.52
CA ALA A 46 -16.37 -10.29 -1.87
C ALA A 46 -16.40 -11.64 -1.14
N LYS A 47 -15.22 -12.27 -0.95
CA LYS A 47 -15.10 -13.58 -0.30
C LYS A 47 -15.01 -13.48 1.21
N ALA A 48 -14.18 -12.60 1.74
CA ALA A 48 -13.86 -12.52 3.16
C ALA A 48 -14.86 -11.68 3.97
N GLN A 49 -15.53 -10.72 3.34
CA GLN A 49 -16.49 -9.80 3.95
C GLN A 49 -16.01 -9.25 5.31
N PRO A 50 -14.85 -8.55 5.34
CA PRO A 50 -14.27 -8.05 6.57
C PRO A 50 -15.20 -7.00 7.20
N GLN A 51 -15.30 -6.99 8.52
CA GLN A 51 -16.21 -6.10 9.24
C GLN A 51 -15.50 -4.95 9.95
N THR A 52 -14.34 -5.21 10.52
CA THR A 52 -13.65 -4.22 11.37
C THR A 52 -12.36 -3.72 10.72
N PHE A 53 -11.56 -4.62 10.20
CA PHE A 53 -10.28 -4.30 9.57
C PHE A 53 -10.29 -4.74 8.12
N LEU A 54 -9.60 -4.02 7.24
CA LEU A 54 -9.48 -4.43 5.84
C LEU A 54 -8.95 -5.85 5.70
N PHE A 55 -7.98 -6.22 6.53
CA PHE A 55 -7.46 -7.58 6.61
C PHE A 55 -7.69 -8.12 8.03
N GLU A 56 -8.50 -9.14 8.12
CA GLU A 56 -8.84 -9.83 9.35
C GLU A 56 -8.19 -11.22 9.40
N GLY A 57 -7.46 -11.46 10.47
CA GLY A 57 -6.92 -12.77 10.79
C GLY A 57 -7.91 -13.64 11.59
N PRO A 58 -7.47 -14.78 12.11
CA PRO A 58 -8.30 -15.67 12.93
C PRO A 58 -8.98 -14.90 14.07
N GLY A 59 -10.28 -15.17 14.26
CA GLY A 59 -11.10 -14.48 15.27
C GLY A 59 -11.35 -13.00 14.96
N ARG A 60 -11.29 -12.60 13.68
CA ARG A 60 -11.49 -11.21 13.19
C ARG A 60 -10.55 -10.19 13.84
N ARG A 61 -9.38 -10.64 14.24
CA ARG A 61 -8.35 -9.77 14.80
C ARG A 61 -7.46 -9.24 13.68
N ARG A 62 -6.89 -8.06 13.90
CA ARG A 62 -5.89 -7.52 12.97
C ARG A 62 -4.65 -8.42 12.95
N TYR A 63 -4.00 -8.47 11.80
CA TYR A 63 -2.70 -9.12 11.69
C TYR A 63 -1.62 -8.35 12.49
N SER A 64 -0.76 -9.09 13.18
CA SER A 64 0.44 -8.53 13.78
C SER A 64 1.50 -8.24 12.69
N PRO A 65 2.45 -7.33 12.94
CA PRO A 65 3.58 -7.13 12.02
C PRO A 65 4.37 -8.42 11.75
N ALA A 66 4.49 -9.29 12.75
CA ALA A 66 5.15 -10.60 12.59
C ALA A 66 4.37 -11.51 11.64
N SER A 67 3.03 -11.57 11.78
CA SER A 67 2.17 -12.36 10.88
C SER A 67 2.25 -11.86 9.43
N VAL A 68 2.24 -10.55 9.23
CA VAL A 68 2.40 -9.96 7.88
C VAL A 68 3.75 -10.34 7.27
N ASN A 69 4.84 -10.23 8.03
CA ASN A 69 6.16 -10.64 7.54
C ASN A 69 6.25 -12.13 7.25
N ALA A 70 5.58 -12.98 8.03
CA ALA A 70 5.51 -14.42 7.76
C ALA A 70 4.80 -14.71 6.44
N ILE A 71 3.69 -14.04 6.16
CA ILE A 71 2.96 -14.14 4.88
C ILE A 71 3.85 -13.72 3.71
N ILE A 72 4.55 -12.58 3.84
CA ILE A 72 5.44 -12.07 2.81
C ILE A 72 6.57 -13.08 2.52
N LYS A 73 7.22 -13.61 3.55
CA LYS A 73 8.29 -14.60 3.41
C LYS A 73 7.80 -15.88 2.75
N HIS A 74 6.62 -16.37 3.14
CA HIS A 74 6.03 -17.56 2.55
C HIS A 74 5.70 -17.33 1.06
N SER A 75 5.13 -16.18 0.73
CA SER A 75 4.82 -15.82 -0.65
C SER A 75 6.09 -15.70 -1.51
N ALA A 76 7.15 -15.09 -0.97
CA ALA A 76 8.43 -14.98 -1.64
C ALA A 76 9.06 -16.37 -1.92
N ALA A 77 9.01 -17.26 -0.94
CA ALA A 77 9.49 -18.65 -1.10
C ALA A 77 8.72 -19.40 -2.18
N ARG A 78 7.39 -19.28 -2.20
CA ARG A 78 6.55 -19.87 -3.26
C ARG A 78 6.84 -19.32 -4.65
N ALA A 79 7.24 -18.05 -4.74
CA ALA A 79 7.66 -17.41 -5.98
C ALA A 79 9.11 -17.73 -6.38
N GLY A 80 9.81 -18.59 -5.65
CA GLY A 80 11.21 -18.95 -5.91
C GLY A 80 12.21 -17.84 -5.56
N ILE A 81 11.80 -16.83 -4.82
CA ILE A 81 12.66 -15.72 -4.43
C ILE A 81 13.52 -16.16 -3.22
N ARG A 82 14.83 -16.29 -3.45
CA ARG A 82 15.77 -16.73 -2.42
C ARG A 82 16.22 -15.62 -1.46
N LYS A 83 16.01 -14.36 -1.83
CA LYS A 83 16.35 -13.20 -0.98
C LYS A 83 15.43 -13.13 0.24
N ASN A 84 15.96 -12.63 1.36
CA ASN A 84 15.15 -12.39 2.54
C ASN A 84 14.27 -11.17 2.33
N ILE A 85 12.99 -11.40 2.05
CA ILE A 85 12.00 -10.35 1.81
C ILE A 85 11.19 -10.10 3.08
N SER A 86 10.96 -8.82 3.38
CA SER A 86 10.12 -8.35 4.49
C SER A 86 9.27 -7.17 4.04
N ALA A 87 8.30 -6.77 4.86
CA ALA A 87 7.52 -5.56 4.62
C ALA A 87 8.41 -4.31 4.48
N HIS A 88 9.52 -4.26 5.22
CA HIS A 88 10.49 -3.17 5.12
C HIS A 88 11.20 -3.12 3.76
N VAL A 89 11.57 -4.28 3.23
CA VAL A 89 12.17 -4.40 1.89
C VAL A 89 11.18 -3.96 0.81
N LEU A 90 9.92 -4.40 0.89
CA LEU A 90 8.88 -3.97 -0.05
C LEU A 90 8.65 -2.46 0.01
N ARG A 91 8.61 -1.90 1.22
CA ARG A 91 8.49 -0.45 1.43
C ARG A 91 9.67 0.32 0.81
N HIS A 92 10.88 -0.19 0.97
CA HIS A 92 12.08 0.40 0.37
C HIS A 92 12.02 0.34 -1.15
N SER A 93 11.64 -0.79 -1.72
CA SER A 93 11.44 -0.94 -3.17
C SER A 93 10.38 0.04 -3.70
N PHE A 94 9.27 0.19 -3.00
CA PHE A 94 8.24 1.17 -3.35
C PHE A 94 8.79 2.59 -3.44
N ALA A 95 9.56 3.02 -2.42
CA ALA A 95 10.19 4.33 -2.39
C ALA A 95 11.19 4.51 -3.55
N THR A 96 12.04 3.51 -3.79
CA THR A 96 13.05 3.54 -4.84
C THR A 96 12.41 3.65 -6.22
N HIS A 97 11.40 2.86 -6.52
CA HIS A 97 10.69 2.92 -7.81
C HIS A 97 9.99 4.26 -8.05
N LEU A 98 9.42 4.88 -7.02
CA LEU A 98 8.86 6.23 -7.13
C LEU A 98 9.95 7.27 -7.43
N LEU A 99 11.09 7.17 -6.73
CA LEU A 99 12.22 8.08 -6.92
C LEU A 99 12.81 7.95 -8.32
N GLU A 100 13.02 6.73 -8.81
CA GLU A 100 13.52 6.44 -10.16
C GLU A 100 12.62 6.98 -11.28
N ARG A 101 11.32 7.09 -11.00
CA ARG A 101 10.34 7.71 -11.92
C ARG A 101 10.18 9.22 -11.74
N GLY A 102 11.07 9.85 -10.98
CA GLY A 102 11.13 11.30 -10.82
C GLY A 102 10.14 11.88 -9.81
N THR A 103 9.54 11.05 -8.95
CA THR A 103 8.68 11.55 -7.87
C THR A 103 9.52 12.32 -6.87
N ASP A 104 9.09 13.53 -6.52
CA ASP A 104 9.76 14.37 -5.52
C ASP A 104 9.86 13.62 -4.17
N LEU A 105 11.05 13.67 -3.57
CA LEU A 105 11.35 12.99 -2.31
C LEU A 105 10.38 13.36 -1.18
N ARG A 106 9.86 14.57 -1.17
CA ARG A 106 8.91 15.05 -0.15
C ARG A 106 7.58 14.30 -0.23
N TYR A 107 7.10 14.02 -1.46
CA TYR A 107 5.90 13.19 -1.65
C TYR A 107 6.15 11.76 -1.17
N ILE A 108 7.31 11.19 -1.50
CA ILE A 108 7.68 9.84 -1.05
C ILE A 108 7.71 9.78 0.48
N GLN A 109 8.33 10.75 1.13
CA GLN A 109 8.37 10.84 2.60
C GLN A 109 6.97 10.94 3.21
N SER A 110 6.08 11.72 2.60
CA SER A 110 4.69 11.86 3.05
C SER A 110 3.91 10.55 2.89
N LEU A 111 4.01 9.88 1.73
CA LEU A 111 3.38 8.57 1.49
C LEU A 111 3.84 7.52 2.50
N LEU A 112 5.12 7.56 2.86
CA LEU A 112 5.71 6.62 3.80
C LEU A 112 5.48 6.99 5.27
N GLY A 113 5.05 8.23 5.56
CA GLY A 113 4.86 8.70 6.92
C GLY A 113 6.20 8.88 7.67
N HIS A 114 7.26 9.29 6.97
CA HIS A 114 8.49 9.73 7.62
C HIS A 114 8.32 11.15 8.12
N GLU A 115 8.42 11.33 9.43
CA GLU A 115 8.39 12.65 10.04
C GLU A 115 9.69 13.42 9.78
N SER A 116 9.63 14.47 8.97
CA SER A 116 10.32 15.69 9.32
C SER A 116 9.26 16.69 9.78
N SER A 117 9.26 16.96 11.06
CA SER A 117 8.18 17.60 11.81
C SER A 117 7.93 19.08 11.51
N ARG A 118 8.60 19.68 10.55
CA ARG A 118 8.45 21.09 10.18
C ARG A 118 7.82 21.38 8.81
N THR A 119 7.64 20.35 7.98
CA THR A 119 7.19 20.55 6.60
C THR A 119 5.77 20.01 6.35
N THR A 120 5.23 19.22 7.25
CA THR A 120 3.97 18.48 7.07
C THR A 120 2.74 19.41 7.07
N GLU A 121 2.74 20.49 7.84
CA GLU A 121 1.59 21.41 7.92
C GLU A 121 1.38 22.25 6.65
N ARG A 122 2.43 22.57 5.92
CA ARG A 122 2.35 23.30 4.65
C ARG A 122 1.87 22.44 3.47
N TYR A 123 2.00 21.12 3.56
CA TYR A 123 1.75 20.21 2.43
C TYR A 123 0.41 19.48 2.50
N THR A 124 -0.36 19.55 3.59
CA THR A 124 -1.66 18.90 3.72
C THR A 124 -2.69 19.39 2.70
N HIS A 125 -2.60 20.63 2.24
CA HIS A 125 -3.49 21.17 1.20
C HIS A 125 -3.02 20.92 -0.24
N VAL A 126 -1.71 20.82 -0.45
CA VAL A 126 -1.12 20.57 -1.78
C VAL A 126 -1.11 19.07 -2.11
N THR A 127 -1.05 18.22 -1.10
CA THR A 127 -0.78 16.80 -1.21
C THR A 127 -1.90 15.99 -1.86
N LYS A 128 -3.18 16.29 -1.61
CA LYS A 128 -4.27 15.47 -2.18
C LYS A 128 -4.30 15.54 -3.71
N LYS A 129 -4.20 16.73 -4.30
CA LYS A 129 -4.13 16.88 -5.76
C LYS A 129 -2.84 16.34 -6.38
N GLY A 130 -1.72 16.45 -5.68
CA GLY A 130 -0.43 15.94 -6.16
C GLY A 130 -0.36 14.41 -6.14
N PHE A 131 -0.99 13.75 -5.17
CA PHE A 131 -1.02 12.28 -5.10
C PHE A 131 -1.92 11.65 -6.17
N GLU A 132 -2.98 12.31 -6.57
CA GLU A 132 -3.87 11.85 -7.65
C GLU A 132 -3.15 11.70 -9.00
N GLN A 133 -2.03 12.40 -9.18
CA GLN A 133 -1.20 12.33 -10.40
C GLN A 133 -0.12 11.25 -10.32
N LEU A 134 0.13 10.67 -9.14
CA LEU A 134 1.13 9.65 -8.94
C LEU A 134 0.55 8.27 -9.23
N ARG A 135 1.28 7.49 -10.01
CA ARG A 135 0.98 6.08 -10.23
C ARG A 135 1.71 5.20 -9.24
N SER A 136 1.02 4.20 -8.72
CA SER A 136 1.65 3.18 -7.90
C SER A 136 2.73 2.44 -8.69
N PRO A 137 3.91 2.17 -8.11
CA PRO A 137 4.93 1.33 -8.74
C PRO A 137 4.41 -0.03 -9.20
N LEU A 138 3.45 -0.62 -8.50
CA LEU A 138 2.85 -1.89 -8.89
C LEU A 138 2.07 -1.77 -10.20
N ASP A 139 1.34 -0.67 -10.43
CA ASP A 139 0.63 -0.44 -11.69
C ASP A 139 1.59 -0.26 -12.87
N ASN A 140 2.72 0.39 -12.64
CA ASN A 140 3.76 0.53 -13.64
C ASN A 140 4.40 -0.82 -13.99
N LEU A 141 4.73 -1.64 -12.99
CA LEU A 141 5.25 -2.98 -13.19
C LEU A 141 4.26 -3.88 -13.92
N ALA A 142 2.97 -3.76 -13.62
CA ALA A 142 1.93 -4.53 -14.29
C ALA A 142 1.84 -4.18 -15.78
N GLN A 143 2.01 -2.90 -16.16
CA GLN A 143 2.08 -2.47 -17.55
C GLN A 143 3.34 -3.01 -18.25
N ASP A 144 4.52 -2.86 -17.62
CA ASP A 144 5.79 -3.30 -18.16
C ASP A 144 5.83 -4.82 -18.39
N LEU A 145 5.10 -5.58 -17.59
CA LEU A 145 5.02 -7.05 -17.65
C LEU A 145 3.75 -7.57 -18.37
N ASN A 146 2.91 -6.70 -18.95
CA ASN A 146 1.63 -7.06 -19.56
C ASN A 146 0.69 -7.85 -18.62
N LEU A 147 0.81 -7.67 -17.30
CA LEU A 147 0.00 -8.38 -16.32
C LEU A 147 -1.45 -7.85 -16.23
N GLY A 148 -1.76 -6.79 -16.97
CA GLY A 148 -3.10 -6.18 -17.05
C GLY A 148 -4.02 -6.87 -18.04
N GLU A 149 -3.49 -7.69 -18.96
CA GLU A 149 -4.24 -8.47 -19.94
C GLU A 149 -4.33 -9.94 -19.50
N THR A 150 -4.95 -10.21 -18.37
CA THR A 150 -5.36 -11.58 -18.08
C THR A 150 -6.62 -11.90 -18.87
N ASN A 151 -6.41 -12.56 -20.00
CA ASN A 151 -7.31 -13.56 -20.59
C ASN A 151 -8.84 -13.26 -20.55
N LYS A 152 -9.27 -12.45 -21.51
CA LYS A 152 -10.53 -12.76 -22.18
C LYS A 152 -10.18 -13.76 -23.30
N GLY A 153 -10.18 -15.02 -22.97
CA GLY A 153 -9.91 -16.05 -23.95
C GLY A 153 -10.08 -17.43 -23.34
N ILE A 154 -11.18 -17.95 -23.60
CA ILE A 154 -11.77 -19.28 -23.62
C ILE A 154 -12.82 -19.49 -22.56
#